data_b96e952ac859572576e3df6bb19dc470
#
_entry.id   b96e952ac859572576e3df6bb19dc470
#
_cell.length_a   1.000
_cell.length_b   1.000
_cell.length_c   1.000
_cell.angle_alpha   90.00
_cell.angle_beta   90.00
_cell.angle_gamma   90.00
#
_symmetry.space_group_name_H-M   'P 1'
#
loop_
_entity.id
_entity.type
_entity.pdbx_description
1 polymer ?
#
loop_
_entity_poly.entity_id
_entity_poly.type
_entity_poly.pdbx_seq_one_letter_code
_entity_poly.pdbx_strand_id
1 'polypeptide(L)'
;MVQYVPMLEFYCGDLPLVSKCYASSECDLGINIKPLSSPCDTSYTFIPNMAYFEFLPIHEDSEEVNNKEESKLVDLVNVKPGRFYEPVVTTFTGLYRCKMGDILKATGYHNNAPQFQFVRRKGVFLSVDMEKTTEDELGEAVKQANQFIGQFRLHVMDYTGAVDISSIPGHYVLFWELKMDGSSHVPELNPETLEQCCGIVEESLSLVYRVSRKGNGIGPLEIRVVKKGTFDEMMDLFVSKGASVSQYKTPRCIRHEEALKTLNSGVVGRYFSQQFPASTPLKW
;
A
#
# COMPACT_ATOMS: atom_id res chain seq x y z
N MET A 1 -1.41 -7.94 7.53
CA MET A 1 -1.34 -9.10 8.48
C MET A 1 -1.82 -8.72 9.87
N VAL A 2 -1.44 -7.56 10.45
CA VAL A 2 -1.86 -7.15 11.82
C VAL A 2 -3.38 -7.16 12.01
N GLN A 3 -4.14 -6.76 11.00
CA GLN A 3 -5.61 -6.77 11.02
C GLN A 3 -6.23 -8.15 11.26
N TYR A 4 -5.53 -9.23 10.93
CA TYR A 4 -6.03 -10.60 11.09
C TYR A 4 -5.65 -11.22 12.44
N VAL A 5 -4.79 -10.56 13.22
CA VAL A 5 -4.30 -11.12 14.50
C VAL A 5 -5.46 -11.48 15.44
N PRO A 6 -6.47 -10.60 15.69
CA PRO A 6 -7.58 -10.95 16.59
C PRO A 6 -8.39 -12.15 16.11
N MET A 7 -8.59 -12.27 14.79
CA MET A 7 -9.31 -13.41 14.22
C MET A 7 -8.49 -14.70 14.30
N LEU A 8 -7.20 -14.62 14.04
CA LEU A 8 -6.30 -15.77 14.17
C LEU A 8 -6.23 -16.24 15.62
N GLU A 9 -6.11 -15.34 16.59
CA GLU A 9 -6.14 -15.66 18.03
C GLU A 9 -7.43 -16.36 18.43
N PHE A 10 -8.57 -15.88 17.91
CA PHE A 10 -9.86 -16.51 18.15
C PHE A 10 -9.90 -17.97 17.66
N TYR A 11 -9.41 -18.25 16.45
CA TYR A 11 -9.45 -19.59 15.87
C TYR A 11 -8.32 -20.51 16.38
N CYS A 12 -7.17 -19.93 16.77
CA CYS A 12 -6.07 -20.68 17.33
C CYS A 12 -6.27 -21.05 18.81
N GLY A 13 -7.23 -20.42 19.49
CA GLY A 13 -7.46 -20.61 20.92
C GLY A 13 -6.20 -20.28 21.72
N ASP A 14 -5.74 -21.25 22.52
CA ASP A 14 -4.55 -21.08 23.38
C ASP A 14 -3.21 -21.27 22.64
N LEU A 15 -3.22 -21.53 21.33
CA LEU A 15 -2.00 -21.70 20.57
C LEU A 15 -1.36 -20.32 20.26
N PRO A 16 -0.06 -20.14 20.52
CA PRO A 16 0.60 -18.87 20.26
C PRO A 16 0.76 -18.63 18.76
N LEU A 17 0.46 -17.40 18.33
CA LEU A 17 0.79 -16.93 16.98
C LEU A 17 2.26 -16.56 16.92
N VAL A 18 3.01 -17.22 16.04
CA VAL A 18 4.45 -17.05 15.93
C VAL A 18 4.82 -16.58 14.52
N SER A 19 5.42 -15.38 14.41
CA SER A 19 6.12 -14.97 13.21
C SER A 19 7.57 -15.40 13.30
N LYS A 20 7.98 -16.37 12.50
CA LYS A 20 9.24 -17.11 12.64
C LYS A 20 10.43 -16.39 12.03
N CYS A 21 10.27 -15.89 10.79
CA CYS A 21 11.35 -15.28 10.01
C CYS A 21 10.83 -14.11 9.15
N TYR A 22 11.76 -13.26 8.78
CA TYR A 22 11.59 -12.25 7.75
C TYR A 22 12.38 -12.69 6.52
N ALA A 23 11.66 -13.08 5.49
CA ALA A 23 12.20 -13.60 4.24
C ALA A 23 11.53 -12.93 3.03
N SER A 24 12.24 -12.89 1.93
CA SER A 24 11.77 -12.45 0.63
C SER A 24 12.15 -13.48 -0.44
N SER A 25 11.70 -13.27 -1.68
CA SER A 25 12.12 -14.12 -2.80
C SER A 25 13.62 -14.05 -3.09
N GLU A 26 14.25 -12.94 -2.71
CA GLU A 26 15.66 -12.66 -2.96
C GLU A 26 16.59 -13.35 -1.95
N CYS A 27 16.21 -13.36 -0.67
CA CYS A 27 16.95 -14.04 0.39
C CYS A 27 16.17 -14.08 1.72
N ASP A 28 16.63 -14.93 2.62
CA ASP A 28 16.25 -14.86 4.03
C ASP A 28 17.03 -13.73 4.70
N LEU A 29 16.30 -12.80 5.36
CA LEU A 29 16.90 -11.62 5.96
C LEU A 29 17.14 -11.79 7.46
N GLY A 30 16.13 -12.30 8.20
CA GLY A 30 16.22 -12.36 9.64
C GLY A 30 15.30 -13.36 10.31
N ILE A 31 15.57 -13.63 11.58
CA ILE A 31 14.80 -14.53 12.42
C ILE A 31 14.26 -13.82 13.65
N ASN A 32 13.10 -14.22 14.09
CA ASN A 32 12.53 -13.81 15.37
C ASN A 32 13.07 -14.68 16.49
N ILE A 33 13.92 -14.11 17.33
CA ILE A 33 14.52 -14.79 18.49
C ILE A 33 13.65 -14.71 19.75
N LYS A 34 12.51 -14.01 19.68
CA LYS A 34 11.50 -13.93 20.74
C LYS A 34 10.13 -14.38 20.22
N PRO A 35 9.98 -15.65 19.86
CA PRO A 35 8.82 -16.14 19.12
C PRO A 35 7.48 -15.96 19.85
N LEU A 36 7.50 -15.84 21.18
CA LEU A 36 6.30 -15.66 22.01
C LEU A 36 6.00 -14.17 22.32
N SER A 37 6.71 -13.23 21.68
CA SER A 37 6.31 -11.82 21.76
C SER A 37 5.01 -11.58 21.00
N SER A 38 4.31 -10.47 21.33
CA SER A 38 3.12 -10.08 20.57
C SER A 38 3.42 -10.04 19.07
N PRO A 39 2.55 -10.57 18.20
CA PRO A 39 2.73 -10.49 16.75
C PRO A 39 2.95 -9.07 16.23
N CYS A 40 2.36 -8.06 16.89
CA CYS A 40 2.51 -6.65 16.55
C CYS A 40 3.90 -6.06 16.89
N ASP A 41 4.63 -6.69 17.85
CA ASP A 41 5.92 -6.22 18.35
C ASP A 41 7.09 -7.08 17.85
N THR A 42 6.84 -7.89 16.81
CA THR A 42 7.85 -8.80 16.29
C THR A 42 9.04 -8.04 15.71
N SER A 43 10.23 -8.36 16.22
CA SER A 43 11.51 -7.90 15.68
C SER A 43 12.33 -9.08 15.16
N TYR A 44 12.97 -8.87 14.01
CA TYR A 44 13.78 -9.89 13.35
C TYR A 44 15.26 -9.54 13.48
N THR A 45 16.05 -10.45 14.02
CA THR A 45 17.51 -10.35 14.05
C THR A 45 18.05 -10.73 12.69
N PHE A 46 18.72 -9.79 12.00
CA PHE A 46 19.31 -10.06 10.68
C PHE A 46 20.41 -11.10 10.78
N ILE A 47 20.45 -12.01 9.81
CA ILE A 47 21.38 -13.14 9.75
C ILE A 47 22.55 -12.74 8.84
N PRO A 48 23.72 -12.35 9.37
CA PRO A 48 24.76 -11.65 8.62
C PRO A 48 25.46 -12.49 7.55
N ASN A 49 25.28 -13.82 7.56
CA ASN A 49 25.86 -14.73 6.57
C ASN A 49 24.92 -15.14 5.44
N MET A 50 23.67 -14.63 5.42
CA MET A 50 22.71 -14.93 4.35
C MET A 50 22.93 -14.05 3.11
N ALA A 51 23.36 -12.81 3.32
CA ALA A 51 23.67 -11.84 2.27
C ALA A 51 24.61 -10.77 2.82
N TYR A 52 25.18 -9.96 1.94
CA TYR A 52 25.81 -8.70 2.34
C TYR A 52 24.74 -7.63 2.46
N PHE A 53 24.53 -7.11 3.67
CA PHE A 53 23.49 -6.14 3.99
C PHE A 53 24.06 -4.75 4.11
N GLU A 54 23.45 -3.83 3.39
CA GLU A 54 23.60 -2.39 3.54
C GLU A 54 22.22 -1.79 3.85
N PHE A 55 22.17 -0.63 4.47
CA PHE A 55 20.93 0.00 4.88
C PHE A 55 20.89 1.46 4.42
N LEU A 56 19.87 1.81 3.65
CA LEU A 56 19.63 3.19 3.25
C LEU A 56 18.78 3.87 4.33
N PRO A 57 19.30 4.92 5.01
CA PRO A 57 18.52 5.66 6.00
C PRO A 57 17.28 6.31 5.34
N ILE A 58 16.14 6.26 6.02
CA ILE A 58 14.87 6.83 5.57
C ILE A 58 14.30 7.69 6.71
N HIS A 59 13.68 8.81 6.39
CA HIS A 59 12.85 9.54 7.33
C HIS A 59 11.49 8.88 7.51
N GLU A 60 10.91 8.97 8.71
CA GLU A 60 9.64 8.32 9.04
C GLU A 60 8.50 8.75 8.10
N ASP A 61 8.46 10.04 7.73
CA ASP A 61 7.38 10.66 6.96
C ASP A 61 7.72 10.89 5.47
N SER A 62 8.92 10.52 5.01
CA SER A 62 9.36 10.75 3.63
C SER A 62 9.74 9.45 2.93
N GLU A 63 9.33 9.32 1.67
CA GLU A 63 9.78 8.24 0.80
C GLU A 63 11.10 8.59 0.09
N GLU A 64 11.52 9.85 0.15
CA GLU A 64 12.71 10.36 -0.50
C GLU A 64 13.81 10.73 0.51
N VAL A 65 15.03 10.43 0.12
CA VAL A 65 16.24 10.85 0.83
C VAL A 65 16.49 12.33 0.48
N ASN A 66 16.03 13.25 1.31
CA ASN A 66 16.07 14.69 1.01
C ASN A 66 17.46 15.35 1.19
N ASN A 67 18.47 14.64 1.71
CA ASN A 67 19.82 15.19 1.89
C ASN A 67 20.90 14.29 1.28
N LYS A 68 21.85 14.90 0.56
CA LYS A 68 23.01 14.18 -0.01
C LYS A 68 23.88 13.45 1.01
N GLU A 69 23.88 13.86 2.29
CA GLU A 69 24.61 13.18 3.35
C GLU A 69 23.89 11.93 3.87
N GLU A 70 22.58 11.90 3.83
CA GLU A 70 21.74 10.76 4.25
C GLU A 70 21.60 9.67 3.17
N SER A 71 22.06 9.95 1.94
CA SER A 71 22.08 8.98 0.85
C SER A 71 23.18 7.92 0.94
N LYS A 72 24.03 7.99 1.98
CA LYS A 72 25.07 6.97 2.20
C LYS A 72 24.48 5.73 2.84
N LEU A 73 24.75 4.60 2.21
CA LEU A 73 24.45 3.30 2.78
C LEU A 73 25.22 3.10 4.07
N VAL A 74 24.57 2.51 5.07
CA VAL A 74 25.10 2.20 6.38
C VAL A 74 25.34 0.71 6.47
N ASP A 75 26.48 0.31 6.94
CA ASP A 75 26.79 -1.10 7.19
C ASP A 75 25.96 -1.68 8.34
N LEU A 76 25.79 -2.97 8.36
CA LEU A 76 25.02 -3.71 9.34
C LEU A 76 25.38 -3.36 10.80
N VAL A 77 26.67 -3.18 11.11
CA VAL A 77 27.15 -2.87 12.45
C VAL A 77 26.97 -1.41 12.86
N ASN A 78 26.68 -0.53 11.91
CA ASN A 78 26.54 0.91 12.11
C ASN A 78 25.07 1.39 12.12
N VAL A 79 24.13 0.47 12.06
CA VAL A 79 22.69 0.77 12.18
C VAL A 79 22.41 1.39 13.56
N LYS A 80 21.55 2.40 13.60
CA LYS A 80 21.19 3.09 14.85
C LYS A 80 19.78 2.71 15.28
N PRO A 81 19.57 2.17 16.50
CA PRO A 81 18.24 1.90 17.02
C PRO A 81 17.33 3.13 16.98
N GLY A 82 16.05 2.91 16.72
CA GLY A 82 15.02 3.96 16.57
C GLY A 82 14.95 4.59 15.19
N ARG A 83 15.92 4.36 14.31
CA ARG A 83 15.92 4.90 12.94
C ARG A 83 15.27 3.94 11.95
N PHE A 84 14.82 4.51 10.84
CA PHE A 84 14.20 3.78 9.74
C PHE A 84 15.19 3.56 8.60
N TYR A 85 15.12 2.39 7.96
CA TYR A 85 16.03 1.98 6.90
C TYR A 85 15.31 1.18 5.83
N GLU A 86 15.77 1.33 4.58
CA GLU A 86 15.48 0.40 3.50
C GLU A 86 16.67 -0.56 3.37
N PRO A 87 16.50 -1.88 3.50
CA PRO A 87 17.60 -2.82 3.28
C PRO A 87 17.96 -2.90 1.81
N VAL A 88 19.26 -2.97 1.59
CA VAL A 88 19.88 -3.17 0.28
C VAL A 88 20.73 -4.44 0.38
N VAL A 89 20.45 -5.42 -0.46
CA VAL A 89 21.10 -6.74 -0.36
C VAL A 89 21.98 -7.04 -1.57
N THR A 90 23.11 -7.66 -1.30
CA THR A 90 23.95 -8.30 -2.32
C THR A 90 24.03 -9.78 -1.98
N THR A 91 23.48 -10.63 -2.86
CA THR A 91 23.40 -12.06 -2.65
C THR A 91 24.49 -12.80 -3.42
N PHE A 92 24.89 -13.98 -2.93
CA PHE A 92 25.82 -14.85 -3.63
C PHE A 92 25.22 -15.45 -4.93
N THR A 93 23.88 -15.38 -5.10
CA THR A 93 23.18 -15.84 -6.30
C THR A 93 23.21 -14.83 -7.45
N GLY A 94 23.78 -13.63 -7.24
CA GLY A 94 24.03 -12.67 -8.30
C GLY A 94 23.24 -11.37 -8.25
N LEU A 95 22.37 -11.16 -7.25
CA LEU A 95 21.79 -9.84 -7.03
C LEU A 95 22.82 -8.92 -6.42
N TYR A 96 23.02 -7.76 -7.03
CA TYR A 96 23.98 -6.77 -6.59
C TYR A 96 23.29 -5.48 -6.18
N ARG A 97 23.42 -5.10 -4.89
CA ARG A 97 22.82 -3.91 -4.29
C ARG A 97 21.35 -3.74 -4.63
N CYS A 98 20.60 -4.83 -4.51
CA CYS A 98 19.17 -4.83 -4.76
C CYS A 98 18.45 -4.16 -3.59
N LYS A 99 17.71 -3.09 -3.86
CA LYS A 99 16.82 -2.45 -2.88
C LYS A 99 15.62 -3.34 -2.63
N MET A 100 15.36 -3.65 -1.36
CA MET A 100 14.27 -4.55 -0.99
C MET A 100 12.89 -3.89 -1.09
N GLY A 101 12.85 -2.56 -1.07
CA GLY A 101 11.60 -1.80 -1.08
C GLY A 101 10.79 -1.91 0.21
N ASP A 102 11.35 -2.42 1.28
CA ASP A 102 10.72 -2.49 2.59
C ASP A 102 11.30 -1.41 3.51
N ILE A 103 10.47 -0.79 4.32
CA ILE A 103 10.90 0.14 5.37
C ILE A 103 10.87 -0.59 6.69
N LEU A 104 12.02 -0.62 7.33
CA LEU A 104 12.24 -1.29 8.60
C LEU A 104 12.64 -0.27 9.67
N LYS A 105 12.16 -0.45 10.89
CA LYS A 105 12.61 0.29 12.06
C LYS A 105 13.63 -0.54 12.83
N ALA A 106 14.82 -0.02 13.04
CA ALA A 106 15.81 -0.66 13.89
C ALA A 106 15.34 -0.61 15.36
N THR A 107 15.20 -1.76 16.00
CA THR A 107 14.68 -1.87 17.37
C THR A 107 15.79 -2.10 18.41
N GLY A 108 16.94 -2.58 17.97
CA GLY A 108 18.07 -2.88 18.85
C GLY A 108 19.06 -3.83 18.19
N TYR A 109 19.77 -4.58 19.03
CA TYR A 109 20.78 -5.55 18.63
C TYR A 109 20.63 -6.84 19.44
N HIS A 110 20.93 -7.96 18.80
CA HIS A 110 21.27 -9.21 19.46
C HIS A 110 22.74 -9.50 19.19
N ASN A 111 23.58 -9.43 20.21
CA ASN A 111 25.04 -9.33 20.05
C ASN A 111 25.37 -8.17 19.08
N ASN A 112 26.04 -8.43 17.95
CA ASN A 112 26.35 -7.42 16.94
C ASN A 112 25.41 -7.42 15.73
N ALA A 113 24.36 -8.24 15.73
CA ALA A 113 23.38 -8.30 14.68
C ALA A 113 22.21 -7.36 14.97
N PRO A 114 21.85 -6.43 14.08
CA PRO A 114 20.74 -5.51 14.31
C PRO A 114 19.40 -6.24 14.23
N GLN A 115 18.45 -5.74 15.01
CA GLN A 115 17.07 -6.19 15.04
C GLN A 115 16.18 -5.15 14.39
N PHE A 116 15.28 -5.62 13.55
CA PHE A 116 14.35 -4.75 12.82
C PHE A 116 12.91 -5.22 12.97
N GLN A 117 12.03 -4.24 13.08
CA GLN A 117 10.59 -4.40 12.93
C GLN A 117 10.21 -3.96 11.52
N PHE A 118 9.38 -4.74 10.84
CA PHE A 118 8.80 -4.36 9.56
C PHE A 118 7.76 -3.24 9.79
N VAL A 119 7.88 -2.14 9.06
CA VAL A 119 6.96 -1.00 9.16
C VAL A 119 6.00 -0.99 7.98
N ARG A 120 6.54 -0.91 6.76
CA ARG A 120 5.76 -0.84 5.53
C ARG A 120 6.64 -1.16 4.32
N ARG A 121 6.00 -1.39 3.20
CA ARG A 121 6.69 -1.43 1.91
C ARG A 121 6.90 -0.01 1.38
N LYS A 122 8.07 0.23 0.79
CA LYS A 122 8.38 1.44 0.03
C LYS A 122 7.77 1.30 -1.37
N GLY A 123 7.41 2.43 -1.92
CA GLY A 123 6.61 2.42 -3.14
C GLY A 123 5.15 2.30 -2.78
N VAL A 124 4.38 3.10 -3.41
CA VAL A 124 2.99 3.25 -3.08
C VAL A 124 2.25 2.09 -3.69
N PHE A 125 1.91 1.15 -2.84
CA PHE A 125 1.09 0.03 -3.21
C PHE A 125 -0.17 0.04 -2.37
N LEU A 126 -1.28 -0.26 -3.00
CA LEU A 126 -2.41 -0.80 -2.28
C LEU A 126 -2.09 -2.28 -2.01
N SER A 127 -2.32 -2.71 -0.80
CA SER A 127 -2.16 -4.11 -0.38
C SER A 127 -3.00 -4.36 0.86
N VAL A 128 -3.86 -5.35 0.78
CA VAL A 128 -4.69 -5.85 1.89
C VAL A 128 -4.15 -7.18 2.38
N ASP A 129 -3.83 -8.08 1.46
CA ASP A 129 -3.36 -9.44 1.75
C ASP A 129 -1.95 -9.66 1.16
N MET A 130 -1.81 -10.52 0.17
CA MET A 130 -0.52 -10.82 -0.48
C MET A 130 -0.30 -10.02 -1.77
N GLU A 131 -1.35 -9.46 -2.33
CA GLU A 131 -1.31 -8.64 -3.53
C GLU A 131 -0.63 -7.30 -3.29
N LYS A 132 -0.08 -6.76 -4.36
CA LYS A 132 0.57 -5.44 -4.36
C LYS A 132 0.19 -4.76 -5.67
N THR A 133 -0.67 -3.76 -5.57
CA THR A 133 -1.09 -2.96 -6.72
C THR A 133 -0.27 -1.68 -6.78
N THR A 134 0.53 -1.52 -7.82
CA THR A 134 1.36 -0.33 -8.04
C THR A 134 0.53 0.86 -8.52
N GLU A 135 1.10 2.08 -8.42
CA GLU A 135 0.46 3.28 -8.99
C GLU A 135 0.21 3.15 -10.50
N ASP A 136 1.15 2.55 -11.23
CA ASP A 136 1.02 2.35 -12.68
C ASP A 136 -0.11 1.38 -13.01
N GLU A 137 -0.19 0.27 -12.29
CA GLU A 137 -1.26 -0.72 -12.43
C GLU A 137 -2.63 -0.11 -12.08
N LEU A 138 -2.69 0.63 -10.98
CA LEU A 138 -3.91 1.34 -10.58
C LEU A 138 -4.31 2.39 -11.63
N GLY A 139 -3.31 3.13 -12.17
CA GLY A 139 -3.52 4.13 -13.20
C GLY A 139 -4.11 3.54 -14.47
N GLU A 140 -3.61 2.39 -14.93
CA GLU A 140 -4.15 1.73 -16.10
C GLU A 140 -5.57 1.17 -15.83
N ALA A 141 -5.83 0.63 -14.65
CA ALA A 141 -7.15 0.17 -14.26
C ALA A 141 -8.19 1.31 -14.21
N VAL A 142 -7.83 2.45 -13.62
CA VAL A 142 -8.69 3.66 -13.61
C VAL A 142 -8.91 4.19 -15.01
N LYS A 143 -7.91 4.15 -15.89
CA LYS A 143 -8.03 4.57 -17.29
C LYS A 143 -9.04 3.71 -18.06
N GLN A 144 -9.04 2.39 -17.86
CA GLN A 144 -10.03 1.49 -18.46
C GLN A 144 -11.45 1.86 -18.01
N ALA A 145 -11.65 2.05 -16.71
CA ALA A 145 -12.94 2.46 -16.17
C ALA A 145 -13.35 3.87 -16.66
N ASN A 146 -12.40 4.82 -16.78
CA ASN A 146 -12.65 6.16 -17.31
C ASN A 146 -13.07 6.12 -18.79
N GLN A 147 -12.52 5.22 -19.59
CA GLN A 147 -12.98 5.00 -20.98
C GLN A 147 -14.44 4.52 -21.02
N PHE A 148 -14.82 3.65 -20.10
CA PHE A 148 -16.18 3.15 -20.00
C PHE A 148 -17.16 4.28 -19.63
N ILE A 149 -16.89 5.06 -18.58
CA ILE A 149 -17.80 6.15 -18.17
C ILE A 149 -17.82 7.32 -19.17
N GLY A 150 -16.80 7.46 -20.01
CA GLY A 150 -16.75 8.45 -21.09
C GLY A 150 -17.95 8.34 -22.07
N GLN A 151 -18.53 7.14 -22.22
CA GLN A 151 -19.74 6.91 -23.02
C GLN A 151 -20.96 7.67 -22.45
N PHE A 152 -20.94 7.96 -21.16
CA PHE A 152 -21.96 8.71 -20.43
C PHE A 152 -21.59 10.19 -20.27
N ARG A 153 -20.56 10.70 -20.99
CA ARG A 153 -20.00 12.05 -20.87
C ARG A 153 -19.48 12.37 -19.47
N LEU A 154 -19.07 11.34 -18.73
CA LEU A 154 -18.45 11.46 -17.41
C LEU A 154 -16.97 11.17 -17.52
N HIS A 155 -16.17 11.93 -16.78
CA HIS A 155 -14.71 11.76 -16.75
C HIS A 155 -14.19 11.84 -15.32
N VAL A 156 -13.23 11.00 -15.00
CA VAL A 156 -12.45 11.09 -13.76
C VAL A 156 -11.47 12.25 -13.92
N MET A 157 -11.65 13.30 -13.15
CA MET A 157 -10.77 14.48 -13.16
C MET A 157 -9.52 14.23 -12.33
N ASP A 158 -9.70 13.66 -11.16
CA ASP A 158 -8.61 13.24 -10.30
C ASP A 158 -9.02 12.02 -9.48
N TYR A 159 -8.02 11.27 -9.00
CA TYR A 159 -8.26 10.08 -8.20
C TYR A 159 -7.10 9.77 -7.27
N THR A 160 -7.40 9.06 -6.21
CA THR A 160 -6.40 8.41 -5.34
C THR A 160 -6.97 7.11 -4.79
N GLY A 161 -6.10 6.16 -4.54
CA GLY A 161 -6.44 4.89 -3.91
C GLY A 161 -6.05 4.85 -2.43
N ALA A 162 -6.82 4.12 -1.65
CA ALA A 162 -6.52 3.81 -0.25
C ALA A 162 -6.94 2.37 0.06
N VAL A 163 -6.54 1.89 1.22
CA VAL A 163 -7.01 0.62 1.78
C VAL A 163 -7.92 0.91 2.96
N ASP A 164 -9.10 0.33 2.97
CA ASP A 164 -10.01 0.35 4.11
C ASP A 164 -9.94 -1.01 4.82
N ILE A 165 -9.49 -0.99 6.07
CA ILE A 165 -9.35 -2.17 6.93
C ILE A 165 -10.37 -2.18 8.06
N SER A 166 -11.41 -1.38 7.97
CA SER A 166 -12.50 -1.35 8.96
C SER A 166 -13.38 -2.59 8.91
N SER A 167 -13.31 -3.34 7.82
CA SER A 167 -13.97 -4.65 7.65
C SER A 167 -12.93 -5.77 7.45
N ILE A 168 -13.36 -7.01 7.66
CA ILE A 168 -12.56 -8.21 7.38
C ILE A 168 -13.32 -9.06 6.35
N PRO A 169 -12.73 -9.30 5.18
CA PRO A 169 -11.45 -8.76 4.70
C PRO A 169 -11.52 -7.24 4.47
N GLY A 170 -10.35 -6.59 4.53
CA GLY A 170 -10.20 -5.21 4.08
C GLY A 170 -10.37 -5.12 2.56
N HIS A 171 -10.50 -3.91 2.03
CA HIS A 171 -10.73 -3.70 0.60
C HIS A 171 -10.06 -2.42 0.07
N TYR A 172 -9.93 -2.32 -1.24
CA TYR A 172 -9.46 -1.12 -1.90
C TYR A 172 -10.56 -0.09 -2.03
N VAL A 173 -10.22 1.17 -1.76
CA VAL A 173 -11.08 2.33 -1.93
C VAL A 173 -10.45 3.26 -2.95
N LEU A 174 -11.20 3.64 -3.98
CA LEU A 174 -10.81 4.66 -4.94
C LEU A 174 -11.66 5.90 -4.74
N PHE A 175 -11.05 7.01 -4.37
CA PHE A 175 -11.70 8.31 -4.34
C PHE A 175 -11.63 8.92 -5.74
N TRP A 176 -12.78 9.24 -6.32
CA TRP A 176 -12.90 9.83 -7.65
C TRP A 176 -13.57 11.19 -7.60
N GLU A 177 -12.93 12.21 -8.16
CA GLU A 177 -13.59 13.46 -8.49
C GLU A 177 -14.04 13.40 -9.94
N LEU A 178 -15.36 13.53 -10.17
CA LEU A 178 -15.96 13.36 -11.49
C LEU A 178 -16.36 14.72 -12.10
N LYS A 179 -16.27 14.80 -13.43
CA LYS A 179 -16.78 15.91 -14.22
C LYS A 179 -17.67 15.40 -15.33
N MET A 180 -18.75 16.13 -15.59
CA MET A 180 -19.62 15.91 -16.77
C MET A 180 -19.32 16.94 -17.83
N ASP A 181 -19.26 16.51 -19.10
CA ASP A 181 -19.12 17.43 -20.22
C ASP A 181 -20.30 18.38 -20.33
N GLY A 182 -19.99 19.68 -20.41
CA GLY A 182 -21.00 20.73 -20.57
C GLY A 182 -21.78 21.09 -19.30
N SER A 183 -21.44 20.52 -18.13
CA SER A 183 -22.08 20.84 -16.85
C SER A 183 -21.08 21.24 -15.77
N SER A 184 -21.44 22.21 -14.95
CA SER A 184 -20.69 22.56 -13.72
C SER A 184 -21.13 21.74 -12.50
N HIS A 185 -22.23 21.01 -12.60
CA HIS A 185 -22.77 20.18 -11.52
C HIS A 185 -22.42 18.71 -11.75
N VAL A 186 -22.15 18.00 -10.66
CA VAL A 186 -22.05 16.53 -10.67
C VAL A 186 -23.46 15.99 -10.99
N PRO A 187 -23.64 15.21 -12.07
CA PRO A 187 -24.93 14.68 -12.44
C PRO A 187 -25.42 13.70 -11.39
N GLU A 188 -26.71 13.39 -11.45
CA GLU A 188 -27.26 12.24 -10.74
C GLU A 188 -26.55 10.98 -11.27
N LEU A 189 -25.70 10.40 -10.41
CA LEU A 189 -24.86 9.27 -10.77
C LEU A 189 -25.71 8.00 -10.80
N ASN A 190 -25.76 7.32 -11.97
CA ASN A 190 -26.38 6.01 -12.03
C ASN A 190 -25.53 5.00 -11.22
N PRO A 191 -26.05 4.42 -10.12
CA PRO A 191 -25.32 3.48 -9.30
C PRO A 191 -24.77 2.29 -10.09
N GLU A 192 -25.56 1.72 -10.99
CA GLU A 192 -25.16 0.56 -11.80
C GLU A 192 -23.92 0.84 -12.67
N THR A 193 -23.83 2.07 -13.21
CA THR A 193 -22.66 2.48 -14.01
C THR A 193 -21.38 2.51 -13.16
N LEU A 194 -21.46 3.03 -11.93
CA LEU A 194 -20.28 3.10 -11.05
C LEU A 194 -19.94 1.73 -10.44
N GLU A 195 -20.91 0.89 -10.16
CA GLU A 195 -20.69 -0.51 -9.77
C GLU A 195 -19.99 -1.30 -10.89
N GLN A 196 -20.37 -1.07 -12.15
CA GLN A 196 -19.65 -1.63 -13.30
C GLN A 196 -18.21 -1.11 -13.40
N CYS A 197 -17.97 0.17 -13.09
CA CYS A 197 -16.59 0.70 -13.01
C CYS A 197 -15.77 -0.02 -11.96
N CYS A 198 -16.34 -0.33 -10.79
CA CYS A 198 -15.64 -1.12 -9.78
C CYS A 198 -15.23 -2.49 -10.34
N GLY A 199 -16.10 -3.17 -11.05
CA GLY A 199 -15.80 -4.44 -11.72
C GLY A 199 -14.69 -4.31 -12.77
N ILE A 200 -14.75 -3.29 -13.63
CA ILE A 200 -13.73 -3.02 -14.66
C ILE A 200 -12.36 -2.78 -14.02
N VAL A 201 -12.30 -2.02 -12.94
CA VAL A 201 -11.05 -1.80 -12.20
C VAL A 201 -10.53 -3.14 -11.66
N GLU A 202 -11.35 -3.94 -10.97
CA GLU A 202 -10.93 -5.24 -10.42
C GLU A 202 -10.41 -6.20 -11.52
N GLU A 203 -11.06 -6.23 -12.68
CA GLU A 203 -10.64 -7.06 -13.82
C GLU A 203 -9.32 -6.60 -14.45
N SER A 204 -9.03 -5.31 -14.36
CA SER A 204 -7.80 -4.72 -14.89
C SER A 204 -6.60 -4.87 -13.95
N LEU A 205 -6.82 -5.24 -12.69
CA LEU A 205 -5.76 -5.48 -11.72
C LEU A 205 -5.12 -6.87 -11.92
N SER A 206 -3.95 -7.06 -11.29
CA SER A 206 -3.13 -8.26 -11.42
C SER A 206 -3.89 -9.55 -11.11
N LEU A 207 -3.34 -10.65 -11.63
CA LEU A 207 -3.88 -11.99 -11.31
C LEU A 207 -3.87 -12.26 -9.81
N VAL A 208 -2.84 -11.77 -9.08
CA VAL A 208 -2.74 -11.97 -7.63
C VAL A 208 -3.90 -11.27 -6.92
N TYR A 209 -4.23 -10.02 -7.29
CA TYR A 209 -5.41 -9.32 -6.76
C TYR A 209 -6.69 -10.14 -7.03
N ARG A 210 -6.91 -10.56 -8.28
CA ARG A 210 -8.13 -11.28 -8.67
C ARG A 210 -8.28 -12.62 -7.96
N VAL A 211 -7.17 -13.33 -7.74
CA VAL A 211 -7.16 -14.60 -6.97
C VAL A 211 -7.47 -14.33 -5.49
N SER A 212 -6.83 -13.34 -4.86
CA SER A 212 -7.11 -12.95 -3.47
C SER A 212 -8.56 -12.48 -3.30
N ARG A 213 -9.10 -11.71 -4.27
CA ARG A 213 -10.49 -11.28 -4.29
C ARG A 213 -11.46 -12.46 -4.34
N LYS A 214 -11.20 -13.43 -5.23
CA LYS A 214 -12.02 -14.66 -5.37
C LYS A 214 -11.90 -15.58 -4.16
N GLY A 215 -10.73 -15.62 -3.55
CA GLY A 215 -10.46 -16.37 -2.32
C GLY A 215 -10.97 -15.68 -1.04
N ASN A 216 -11.67 -14.56 -1.17
CA ASN A 216 -12.16 -13.74 -0.05
C ASN A 216 -11.03 -13.22 0.87
N GLY A 217 -9.81 -13.11 0.36
CA GLY A 217 -8.69 -12.45 1.04
C GLY A 217 -8.79 -10.92 0.96
N ILE A 218 -9.54 -10.41 -0.04
CA ILE A 218 -9.83 -9.00 -0.25
C ILE A 218 -11.34 -8.83 -0.45
N GLY A 219 -11.91 -7.78 0.16
CA GLY A 219 -13.30 -7.38 -0.03
C GLY A 219 -13.56 -6.72 -1.39
N PRO A 220 -14.82 -6.46 -1.75
CA PRO A 220 -15.20 -5.77 -2.98
C PRO A 220 -14.54 -4.39 -3.09
N LEU A 221 -13.96 -4.07 -4.25
CA LEU A 221 -13.45 -2.73 -4.51
C LEU A 221 -14.55 -1.70 -4.37
N GLU A 222 -14.26 -0.61 -3.68
CA GLU A 222 -15.17 0.51 -3.46
C GLU A 222 -14.71 1.75 -4.24
N ILE A 223 -15.62 2.38 -4.99
CA ILE A 223 -15.43 3.72 -5.53
C ILE A 223 -16.22 4.70 -4.65
N ARG A 224 -15.53 5.66 -4.05
CA ARG A 224 -16.10 6.81 -3.33
C ARG A 224 -16.04 8.03 -4.23
N VAL A 225 -17.17 8.46 -4.74
CA VAL A 225 -17.25 9.71 -5.49
C VAL A 225 -17.21 10.87 -4.51
N VAL A 226 -16.32 11.83 -4.74
CA VAL A 226 -16.18 13.02 -3.92
C VAL A 226 -16.70 14.26 -4.63
N LYS A 227 -17.14 15.26 -3.86
CA LYS A 227 -17.58 16.57 -4.37
C LYS A 227 -16.43 17.25 -5.11
N LYS A 228 -16.78 18.10 -6.05
CA LYS A 228 -15.81 18.96 -6.77
C LYS A 228 -15.02 19.82 -5.79
N GLY A 229 -13.68 19.87 -5.99
CA GLY A 229 -12.75 20.64 -5.18
C GLY A 229 -12.20 19.90 -3.96
N THR A 230 -12.60 18.64 -3.74
CA THR A 230 -12.05 17.83 -2.63
C THR A 230 -10.56 17.59 -2.80
N PHE A 231 -10.09 17.39 -4.03
CA PHE A 231 -8.64 17.25 -4.31
C PHE A 231 -7.89 18.56 -4.17
N ASP A 232 -8.53 19.70 -4.42
CA ASP A 232 -7.95 21.03 -4.13
C ASP A 232 -7.80 21.23 -2.62
N GLU A 233 -8.82 20.87 -1.81
CA GLU A 233 -8.73 20.88 -0.33
C GLU A 233 -7.60 19.98 0.18
N MET A 234 -7.39 18.83 -0.46
CA MET A 234 -6.28 17.92 -0.12
C MET A 234 -4.92 18.52 -0.52
N MET A 235 -4.82 19.18 -1.66
CA MET A 235 -3.61 19.90 -2.07
C MET A 235 -3.27 21.00 -1.06
N ASP A 236 -4.25 21.81 -0.64
CA ASP A 236 -4.07 22.88 0.35
C ASP A 236 -3.56 22.32 1.69
N LEU A 237 -4.04 21.15 2.10
CA LEU A 237 -3.54 20.46 3.28
C LEU A 237 -2.04 20.14 3.15
N PHE A 238 -1.60 19.57 2.03
CA PHE A 238 -0.18 19.23 1.83
C PHE A 238 0.68 20.49 1.70
N VAL A 239 0.19 21.53 1.05
CA VAL A 239 0.87 22.83 0.93
C VAL A 239 1.05 23.49 2.29
N SER A 240 0.03 23.43 3.16
CA SER A 240 0.13 23.93 4.53
C SER A 240 1.18 23.21 5.37
N LYS A 241 1.50 21.97 4.99
CA LYS A 241 2.56 21.12 5.60
C LYS A 241 3.92 21.25 4.92
N GLY A 242 4.06 22.18 3.96
CA GLY A 242 5.34 22.52 3.32
C GLY A 242 5.55 21.93 1.92
N ALA A 243 4.55 21.29 1.33
CA ALA A 243 4.64 20.88 -0.07
C ALA A 243 4.67 22.11 -1.00
N SER A 244 5.48 22.05 -2.07
CA SER A 244 5.54 23.11 -3.07
C SER A 244 4.32 23.06 -3.99
N VAL A 245 3.56 24.15 -4.08
CA VAL A 245 2.40 24.26 -4.97
C VAL A 245 2.76 23.92 -6.43
N SER A 246 3.91 24.39 -6.92
CA SER A 246 4.34 24.19 -8.30
C SER A 246 4.80 22.78 -8.63
N GLN A 247 5.10 21.96 -7.60
CA GLN A 247 5.57 20.59 -7.74
C GLN A 247 4.59 19.54 -7.20
N TYR A 248 3.47 20.00 -6.65
CA TYR A 248 2.46 19.10 -6.11
C TYR A 248 1.89 18.19 -7.20
N LYS A 249 1.84 16.92 -6.89
CA LYS A 249 1.13 15.91 -7.67
C LYS A 249 0.25 15.12 -6.72
N THR A 250 -1.00 14.92 -7.09
CA THR A 250 -1.92 14.08 -6.32
C THR A 250 -1.32 12.69 -6.13
N PRO A 251 -1.08 12.24 -4.89
CA PRO A 251 -0.62 10.87 -4.62
C PRO A 251 -1.67 9.87 -5.14
N ARG A 252 -1.24 8.91 -5.96
CA ARG A 252 -2.17 7.91 -6.52
C ARG A 252 -2.59 6.84 -5.51
N CYS A 253 -1.84 6.71 -4.43
CA CYS A 253 -2.20 5.89 -3.28
C CYS A 253 -1.92 6.69 -2.01
N ILE A 254 -2.85 6.74 -1.09
CA ILE A 254 -2.77 7.60 0.08
C ILE A 254 -2.91 6.79 1.37
N ARG A 255 -2.09 7.16 2.37
CA ARG A 255 -2.13 6.58 3.74
C ARG A 255 -2.20 7.66 4.81
N HIS A 256 -2.05 8.92 4.41
CA HIS A 256 -2.03 10.06 5.34
C HIS A 256 -3.42 10.27 5.96
N GLU A 257 -3.54 10.12 7.27
CA GLU A 257 -4.83 10.13 7.99
C GLU A 257 -5.64 11.41 7.78
N GLU A 258 -5.02 12.59 7.84
CA GLU A 258 -5.74 13.85 7.66
C GLU A 258 -6.25 14.00 6.23
N ALA A 259 -5.44 13.60 5.23
CA ALA A 259 -5.88 13.61 3.85
C ALA A 259 -7.02 12.62 3.61
N LEU A 260 -6.98 11.44 4.24
CA LEU A 260 -8.10 10.49 4.23
C LEU A 260 -9.36 11.08 4.89
N LYS A 261 -9.21 11.86 5.98
CA LYS A 261 -10.35 12.58 6.60
C LYS A 261 -10.93 13.61 5.64
N THR A 262 -10.09 14.41 4.96
CA THR A 262 -10.51 15.38 3.93
C THR A 262 -11.27 14.68 2.81
N LEU A 263 -10.71 13.63 2.22
CA LEU A 263 -11.37 12.87 1.16
C LEU A 263 -12.71 12.28 1.61
N ASN A 264 -12.76 11.65 2.80
CA ASN A 264 -13.99 11.06 3.34
C ASN A 264 -15.06 12.11 3.65
N SER A 265 -14.69 13.32 4.06
CA SER A 265 -15.64 14.41 4.27
C SER A 265 -16.29 14.92 2.99
N GLY A 266 -15.61 14.73 1.85
CA GLY A 266 -16.08 15.08 0.52
C GLY A 266 -16.97 14.04 -0.14
N VAL A 267 -17.11 12.83 0.42
CA VAL A 267 -17.84 11.72 -0.20
C VAL A 267 -19.33 12.03 -0.38
N VAL A 268 -19.80 11.89 -1.62
CA VAL A 268 -21.22 12.08 -2.00
C VAL A 268 -21.89 10.77 -2.45
N GLY A 269 -21.12 9.73 -2.74
CA GLY A 269 -21.63 8.42 -3.11
C GLY A 269 -20.59 7.31 -2.92
N ARG A 270 -21.07 6.09 -2.66
CA ARG A 270 -20.25 4.89 -2.46
C ARG A 270 -20.80 3.76 -3.31
N TYR A 271 -19.93 3.10 -4.05
CA TYR A 271 -20.28 2.06 -5.01
C TYR A 271 -19.31 0.90 -4.88
N PHE A 272 -19.81 -0.32 -4.92
CA PHE A 272 -19.01 -1.53 -4.70
C PHE A 272 -19.08 -2.45 -5.90
N SER A 273 -18.01 -3.20 -6.14
CA SER A 273 -18.03 -4.28 -7.11
C SER A 273 -19.02 -5.35 -6.69
N GLN A 274 -19.95 -5.68 -7.60
CA GLN A 274 -21.03 -6.64 -7.35
C GLN A 274 -20.65 -8.08 -7.70
N GLN A 275 -19.61 -8.26 -8.54
CA GLN A 275 -19.22 -9.56 -9.05
C GLN A 275 -17.74 -9.84 -8.75
N PHE A 276 -17.39 -11.12 -8.70
CA PHE A 276 -15.98 -11.50 -8.67
C PHE A 276 -15.34 -11.28 -10.04
N PRO A 277 -14.12 -10.72 -10.11
CA PRO A 277 -13.41 -10.57 -11.37
C PRO A 277 -13.16 -11.92 -12.02
N ALA A 278 -13.22 -11.95 -13.36
CA ALA A 278 -13.01 -13.16 -14.13
C ALA A 278 -11.60 -13.72 -13.88
N SER A 279 -11.50 -14.96 -13.46
CA SER A 279 -10.23 -15.67 -13.42
C SER A 279 -9.96 -16.25 -14.79
N THR A 280 -9.02 -15.66 -15.55
CA THR A 280 -8.52 -16.30 -16.76
C THR A 280 -7.81 -17.59 -16.33
N PRO A 281 -8.13 -18.76 -16.91
CA PRO A 281 -7.35 -19.96 -16.64
C PRO A 281 -5.90 -19.71 -17.02
N LEU A 282 -4.97 -20.11 -16.13
CA LEU A 282 -3.56 -20.19 -16.50
C LEU A 282 -3.48 -21.12 -17.72
N LYS A 283 -3.12 -20.57 -18.88
CA LYS A 283 -2.67 -21.41 -19.99
C LYS A 283 -1.28 -21.92 -19.58
N TRP A 284 -1.23 -23.19 -19.20
CA TRP A 284 0.00 -23.95 -19.01
C TRP A 284 0.73 -24.13 -20.33
#